data_a36a6147e0831f703808e071604b452c
#
_entry.id   a36a6147e0831f703808e071604b452c
#
_cell.length_a   1.000
_cell.length_b   1.000
_cell.length_c   1.000
_cell.angle_alpha   90.00
_cell.angle_beta   90.00
_cell.angle_gamma   90.00
#
_symmetry.space_group_name_H-M   'P 1'
#
loop_
_entity.id
_entity.type
_entity.pdbx_description
1 polymer ?
#
loop_
_entity_poly.entity_id
_entity_poly.type
_entity_poly.pdbx_seq_one_letter_code
_entity_poly.pdbx_strand_id
1 'polypeptide(L)'
;MKKELLFFSLIALISCKTHYKQDLIAVEKPNKNVLFTIAFGSCDNQIIKNELWPAIDSNHPSVWIWGGDNVYSDTEDMEFLKNNYTIQKEDSDYLTFINNKTILGTWDDHDYGANDAGEEYRFKRESQQILLNFLGTPMNAKERKRDGVYTTKTIVVNKNKVKIIVLDTRFFRTALTKGIGNKRFKPNEYGEGTLLGNEQWQWLESELKSSDAQFNIIVSSIQFLSNKHGFEAWANFPHEMEKLEKLI
;
A
#
# COMPACT_ATOMS: atom_id res chain seq x y z
N MET A 1 50.64 43.93 -47.38
CA MET A 1 50.68 42.74 -46.45
C MET A 1 49.94 43.13 -45.23
N LYS A 2 48.66 42.69 -45.14
CA LYS A 2 47.80 42.86 -43.94
C LYS A 2 47.92 41.62 -43.09
N LYS A 3 48.33 41.76 -41.82
CA LYS A 3 48.37 40.72 -40.84
C LYS A 3 46.96 40.63 -40.18
N GLU A 4 46.30 39.53 -40.38
CA GLU A 4 45.05 39.20 -39.67
C GLU A 4 45.38 38.58 -38.29
N LEU A 5 44.89 39.21 -37.21
CA LEU A 5 45.03 38.75 -35.85
C LEU A 5 43.80 37.82 -35.54
N LEU A 6 44.06 36.53 -35.41
CA LEU A 6 43.03 35.58 -34.94
C LEU A 6 42.91 35.72 -33.42
N PHE A 7 41.76 36.17 -32.98
CA PHE A 7 41.37 36.15 -31.54
C PHE A 7 40.77 34.78 -31.20
N PHE A 8 41.51 33.95 -30.46
CA PHE A 8 40.96 32.72 -29.86
C PHE A 8 40.23 33.07 -28.56
N SER A 9 38.90 33.04 -28.60
CA SER A 9 38.06 33.18 -27.41
C SER A 9 38.00 31.85 -26.68
N LEU A 10 38.65 31.76 -25.51
CA LEU A 10 38.63 30.61 -24.61
C LEU A 10 37.36 30.69 -23.78
N ILE A 11 36.31 29.91 -24.15
CA ILE A 11 35.10 29.78 -23.37
C ILE A 11 35.41 28.79 -22.23
N ALA A 12 35.61 29.32 -21.04
CA ALA A 12 35.70 28.50 -19.83
C ALA A 12 34.29 28.01 -19.43
N LEU A 13 34.03 26.74 -19.65
CA LEU A 13 32.85 26.06 -19.12
C LEU A 13 33.00 25.91 -17.60
N ILE A 14 32.37 26.80 -16.85
CA ILE A 14 32.21 26.67 -15.40
C ILE A 14 31.10 25.62 -15.17
N SER A 15 31.53 24.38 -14.96
CA SER A 15 30.64 23.31 -14.47
C SER A 15 30.30 23.59 -13.03
N CYS A 16 29.14 24.16 -12.76
CA CYS A 16 28.55 24.18 -11.43
C CYS A 16 28.23 22.74 -10.99
N LYS A 17 29.13 22.11 -10.25
CA LYS A 17 28.78 20.93 -9.46
C LYS A 17 27.87 21.39 -8.33
N THR A 18 26.55 21.27 -8.51
CA THR A 18 25.60 21.31 -7.42
C THR A 18 25.87 20.08 -6.54
N HIS A 19 26.55 20.30 -5.43
CA HIS A 19 26.59 19.30 -4.35
C HIS A 19 25.18 19.24 -3.76
N TYR A 20 24.43 18.22 -4.15
CA TYR A 20 23.25 17.82 -3.39
C TYR A 20 23.79 17.33 -2.04
N LYS A 21 23.73 18.16 -1.01
CA LYS A 21 23.82 17.68 0.35
C LYS A 21 22.58 16.81 0.56
N GLN A 22 22.78 15.51 0.54
CA GLN A 22 21.84 14.58 1.14
C GLN A 22 21.79 14.97 2.63
N ASP A 23 20.78 15.73 3.03
CA ASP A 23 20.45 15.87 4.42
C ASP A 23 20.00 14.48 4.88
N LEU A 24 20.95 13.73 5.40
CA LEU A 24 20.66 12.50 6.13
C LEU A 24 19.69 12.93 7.25
N ILE A 25 18.43 12.57 7.08
CA ILE A 25 17.44 12.66 8.16
C ILE A 25 18.06 11.86 9.30
N ALA A 26 18.53 12.57 10.33
CA ALA A 26 19.04 11.92 11.53
C ALA A 26 17.88 11.11 12.11
N VAL A 27 17.95 9.79 11.99
CA VAL A 27 17.00 8.90 12.65
C VAL A 27 17.19 9.14 14.13
N GLU A 28 16.27 9.87 14.75
CA GLU A 28 16.27 10.07 16.20
C GLU A 28 16.32 8.69 16.86
N LYS A 29 17.20 8.55 17.85
CA LYS A 29 17.28 7.30 18.63
C LYS A 29 15.89 7.00 19.18
N PRO A 30 15.41 5.74 19.09
CA PRO A 30 14.08 5.40 19.54
C PRO A 30 13.88 5.87 20.99
N ASN A 31 12.81 6.62 21.20
CA ASN A 31 12.45 7.14 22.51
C ASN A 31 12.21 5.91 23.42
N LYS A 32 12.96 5.80 24.52
CA LYS A 32 12.87 4.68 25.48
C LYS A 32 11.48 4.49 26.11
N ASN A 33 10.56 5.42 25.88
CA ASN A 33 9.18 5.39 26.36
C ASN A 33 8.17 4.92 25.30
N VAL A 34 8.60 4.58 24.07
CA VAL A 34 7.72 4.00 23.05
C VAL A 34 7.46 2.54 23.40
N LEU A 35 6.22 2.25 23.78
CA LEU A 35 5.80 0.92 24.24
C LEU A 35 5.28 0.03 23.09
N PHE A 36 4.92 0.63 21.96
CA PHE A 36 4.31 -0.07 20.85
C PHE A 36 4.54 0.68 19.54
N THR A 37 5.12 0.02 18.58
CA THR A 37 5.40 0.56 17.24
C THR A 37 4.65 -0.25 16.19
N ILE A 38 3.96 0.44 15.28
CA ILE A 38 3.39 -0.11 14.06
C ILE A 38 4.23 0.42 12.90
N ALA A 39 4.73 -0.48 12.06
CA ALA A 39 5.36 -0.15 10.80
C ALA A 39 4.46 -0.59 9.64
N PHE A 40 4.50 0.14 8.54
CA PHE A 40 3.77 -0.19 7.33
C PHE A 40 4.58 0.18 6.09
N GLY A 41 4.30 -0.49 4.98
CA GLY A 41 4.92 -0.24 3.69
C GLY A 41 4.13 -0.87 2.57
N SER A 42 4.49 -0.52 1.34
CA SER A 42 3.90 -0.99 0.10
C SER A 42 4.93 -0.96 -1.02
N CYS A 43 4.56 -1.47 -2.21
CA CYS A 43 5.36 -1.34 -3.42
C CYS A 43 6.75 -1.99 -3.31
N ASP A 44 6.79 -3.24 -2.83
CA ASP A 44 8.02 -4.01 -2.70
C ASP A 44 8.20 -4.97 -3.89
N ASN A 45 9.20 -4.72 -4.72
CA ASN A 45 9.47 -5.59 -5.85
C ASN A 45 10.33 -6.79 -5.41
N GLN A 46 9.72 -7.98 -5.39
CA GLN A 46 10.30 -9.22 -4.88
C GLN A 46 11.60 -9.69 -5.56
N ILE A 47 11.92 -9.16 -6.75
CA ILE A 47 13.18 -9.51 -7.46
C ILE A 47 14.30 -8.50 -7.19
N ILE A 48 14.01 -7.41 -6.51
CA ILE A 48 14.98 -6.38 -6.13
C ILE A 48 15.25 -6.51 -4.63
N LYS A 49 16.53 -6.65 -4.26
CA LYS A 49 16.87 -6.72 -2.84
C LYS A 49 16.38 -5.48 -2.10
N ASN A 50 15.52 -5.68 -1.11
CA ASN A 50 15.06 -4.60 -0.25
C ASN A 50 16.01 -4.40 0.93
N GLU A 51 16.82 -3.33 0.90
CA GLU A 51 17.80 -3.01 1.94
C GLU A 51 17.17 -2.28 3.15
N LEU A 52 15.85 -2.07 3.16
CA LEU A 52 15.16 -1.31 4.22
C LEU A 52 14.80 -2.16 5.44
N TRP A 53 14.72 -3.50 5.32
CA TRP A 53 14.30 -4.38 6.41
C TRP A 53 15.09 -4.16 7.71
N PRO A 54 16.44 -4.06 7.71
CA PRO A 54 17.20 -3.80 8.92
C PRO A 54 16.90 -2.43 9.55
N ALA A 55 16.70 -1.41 8.70
CA ALA A 55 16.37 -0.06 9.16
C ALA A 55 14.96 0.01 9.78
N ILE A 56 13.99 -0.70 9.19
CA ILE A 56 12.64 -0.82 9.73
C ILE A 56 12.68 -1.57 11.07
N ASP A 57 13.40 -2.69 11.12
CA ASP A 57 13.50 -3.53 12.33
C ASP A 57 14.18 -2.81 13.50
N SER A 58 15.12 -1.90 13.22
CA SER A 58 15.78 -1.09 14.25
C SER A 58 14.82 -0.21 15.05
N ASN A 59 13.60 0.02 14.56
CA ASN A 59 12.53 0.72 15.27
C ASN A 59 11.66 -0.23 16.12
N HIS A 60 11.99 -1.49 16.17
CA HIS A 60 11.33 -2.53 16.98
C HIS A 60 9.80 -2.58 16.80
N PRO A 61 9.27 -2.64 15.57
CA PRO A 61 7.84 -2.71 15.36
C PRO A 61 7.28 -4.03 15.86
N SER A 62 6.14 -3.96 16.54
CA SER A 62 5.37 -5.13 16.98
C SER A 62 4.40 -5.60 15.89
N VAL A 63 4.07 -4.72 14.97
CA VAL A 63 3.17 -4.96 13.84
C VAL A 63 3.81 -4.46 12.56
N TRP A 64 3.72 -5.27 11.51
CA TRP A 64 3.95 -4.86 10.14
C TRP A 64 2.66 -4.93 9.34
N ILE A 65 2.38 -3.88 8.57
CA ILE A 65 1.19 -3.81 7.71
C ILE A 65 1.64 -3.65 6.26
N TRP A 66 1.30 -4.62 5.44
CA TRP A 66 1.43 -4.54 4.01
C TRP A 66 0.28 -3.69 3.44
N GLY A 67 0.63 -2.61 2.73
CA GLY A 67 -0.31 -1.64 2.16
C GLY A 67 -0.69 -1.90 0.70
N GLY A 68 -0.32 -3.05 0.14
CA GLY A 68 -0.54 -3.38 -1.27
C GLY A 68 0.73 -3.32 -2.11
N ASP A 69 0.69 -3.86 -3.33
CA ASP A 69 1.86 -4.09 -4.17
C ASP A 69 2.96 -4.83 -3.41
N ASN A 70 2.56 -5.87 -2.70
CA ASN A 70 3.46 -6.67 -1.89
C ASN A 70 4.42 -7.48 -2.76
N VAL A 71 4.00 -7.74 -4.00
CA VAL A 71 4.78 -8.28 -5.11
C VAL A 71 4.25 -7.71 -6.43
N TYR A 72 5.08 -7.68 -7.46
CA TYR A 72 4.71 -7.25 -8.82
C TYR A 72 4.55 -8.46 -9.72
N SER A 73 3.31 -8.76 -10.11
CA SER A 73 2.97 -9.96 -10.89
C SER A 73 2.22 -9.64 -12.16
N ASP A 74 1.16 -8.83 -12.12
CA ASP A 74 0.32 -8.45 -13.27
C ASP A 74 -0.01 -9.64 -14.17
N THR A 75 -0.64 -10.67 -13.60
CA THR A 75 -0.81 -11.96 -14.27
C THR A 75 -2.15 -12.60 -14.01
N GLU A 76 -2.60 -13.44 -14.95
CA GLU A 76 -3.67 -14.40 -14.75
C GLU A 76 -3.14 -15.83 -14.47
N ASP A 77 -1.82 -16.01 -14.43
CA ASP A 77 -1.18 -17.26 -14.03
C ASP A 77 -1.01 -17.30 -12.51
N MET A 78 -1.85 -18.08 -11.85
CA MET A 78 -1.87 -18.18 -10.38
C MET A 78 -0.63 -18.87 -9.80
N GLU A 79 0.03 -19.74 -10.55
CA GLU A 79 1.30 -20.33 -10.10
C GLU A 79 2.44 -19.29 -10.17
N PHE A 80 2.42 -18.41 -11.17
CA PHE A 80 3.38 -17.30 -11.24
C PHE A 80 3.16 -16.30 -10.08
N LEU A 81 1.91 -15.90 -9.80
CA LEU A 81 1.59 -15.05 -8.64
C LEU A 81 2.04 -15.69 -7.32
N LYS A 82 1.72 -16.96 -7.13
CA LYS A 82 2.12 -17.71 -5.94
C LYS A 82 3.64 -17.81 -5.79
N ASN A 83 4.36 -18.02 -6.91
CA ASN A 83 5.83 -18.05 -6.90
C ASN A 83 6.42 -16.70 -6.48
N ASN A 84 5.89 -15.58 -6.98
CA ASN A 84 6.34 -14.25 -6.60
C ASN A 84 6.14 -13.97 -5.09
N TYR A 85 4.99 -14.38 -4.54
CA TYR A 85 4.78 -14.33 -3.08
C TYR A 85 5.71 -15.28 -2.31
N THR A 86 6.09 -16.40 -2.90
CA THR A 86 7.08 -17.31 -2.29
C THR A 86 8.45 -16.65 -2.25
N ILE A 87 8.89 -16.03 -3.34
CA ILE A 87 10.16 -15.29 -3.40
C ILE A 87 10.18 -14.20 -2.30
N GLN A 88 9.13 -13.39 -2.21
CA GLN A 88 9.01 -12.36 -1.18
C GLN A 88 9.06 -12.93 0.23
N LYS A 89 8.37 -14.03 0.47
CA LYS A 89 8.28 -14.67 1.78
C LYS A 89 9.59 -15.32 2.21
N GLU A 90 10.37 -15.86 1.26
CA GLU A 90 11.64 -16.55 1.51
C GLU A 90 12.85 -15.63 1.54
N ASP A 91 12.67 -14.32 1.28
CA ASP A 91 13.75 -13.36 1.49
C ASP A 91 14.25 -13.41 2.93
N SER A 92 15.56 -13.59 3.09
CA SER A 92 16.17 -13.83 4.40
C SER A 92 16.06 -12.65 5.37
N ASP A 93 16.13 -11.43 4.83
CA ASP A 93 16.03 -10.21 5.62
C ASP A 93 14.57 -9.99 6.05
N TYR A 94 13.60 -10.28 5.15
CA TYR A 94 12.18 -10.27 5.49
C TYR A 94 11.82 -11.35 6.52
N LEU A 95 12.29 -12.60 6.35
CA LEU A 95 12.06 -13.67 7.33
C LEU A 95 12.59 -13.31 8.72
N THR A 96 13.77 -12.68 8.78
CA THR A 96 14.35 -12.20 10.04
C THR A 96 13.48 -11.09 10.63
N PHE A 97 13.05 -10.15 9.79
CA PHE A 97 12.21 -9.01 10.18
C PHE A 97 10.86 -9.44 10.76
N ILE A 98 10.15 -10.37 10.12
CA ILE A 98 8.79 -10.77 10.56
C ILE A 98 8.76 -11.67 11.80
N ASN A 99 9.92 -12.12 12.25
CA ASN A 99 9.99 -13.01 13.42
C ASN A 99 9.35 -12.33 14.65
N ASN A 100 8.39 -13.02 15.27
CA ASN A 100 7.62 -12.53 16.44
C ASN A 100 6.81 -11.24 16.21
N LYS A 101 6.50 -10.86 14.96
CA LYS A 101 5.63 -9.73 14.65
C LYS A 101 4.23 -10.17 14.24
N THR A 102 3.26 -9.32 14.50
CA THR A 102 1.93 -9.45 13.90
C THR A 102 2.00 -8.91 12.48
N ILE A 103 1.65 -9.75 11.51
CA ILE A 103 1.62 -9.37 10.09
C ILE A 103 0.16 -9.19 9.68
N LEU A 104 -0.16 -8.03 9.14
CA LEU A 104 -1.44 -7.68 8.53
C LEU A 104 -1.17 -7.17 7.10
N GLY A 105 -2.21 -7.10 6.28
CA GLY A 105 -2.04 -6.50 4.97
C GLY A 105 -3.25 -6.63 4.07
N THR A 106 -3.15 -5.92 2.97
CA THR A 106 -4.04 -5.96 1.82
C THR A 106 -3.20 -6.03 0.55
N TRP A 107 -3.84 -6.17 -0.57
CA TRP A 107 -3.24 -6.05 -1.89
C TRP A 107 -3.44 -4.66 -2.49
N ASP A 108 -2.70 -4.37 -3.57
CA ASP A 108 -3.11 -3.39 -4.56
C ASP A 108 -3.17 -4.06 -5.94
N ASP A 109 -3.10 -3.35 -7.04
CA ASP A 109 -3.39 -3.91 -8.37
C ASP A 109 -2.35 -4.92 -8.85
N HIS A 110 -1.06 -4.69 -8.63
CA HIS A 110 0.01 -5.56 -9.12
C HIS A 110 0.03 -6.94 -8.47
N ASP A 111 -0.43 -7.08 -7.24
CA ASP A 111 -0.51 -8.35 -6.53
C ASP A 111 -1.95 -8.88 -6.39
N TYR A 112 -2.95 -8.09 -6.78
CA TYR A 112 -4.32 -8.56 -6.98
C TYR A 112 -4.45 -9.35 -8.29
N GLY A 113 -3.82 -8.84 -9.38
CA GLY A 113 -3.82 -9.57 -10.62
C GLY A 113 -3.43 -8.80 -11.88
N ALA A 114 -3.89 -7.59 -12.05
CA ALA A 114 -3.52 -6.77 -13.20
C ALA A 114 -3.60 -5.29 -12.87
N ASN A 115 -2.73 -4.50 -13.49
CA ASN A 115 -2.64 -3.06 -13.27
C ASN A 115 -4.02 -2.38 -13.40
N ASP A 116 -4.42 -1.63 -12.38
CA ASP A 116 -5.71 -0.97 -12.21
C ASP A 116 -6.94 -1.92 -12.27
N ALA A 117 -6.78 -3.22 -12.06
CA ALA A 117 -7.90 -4.16 -12.06
C ALA A 117 -8.80 -4.01 -10.82
N GLY A 118 -10.07 -4.32 -10.99
CA GLY A 118 -11.10 -4.29 -9.96
C GLY A 118 -12.00 -5.52 -10.01
N GLU A 119 -13.32 -5.31 -9.88
CA GLU A 119 -14.31 -6.41 -9.80
C GLU A 119 -14.31 -7.33 -11.03
N GLU A 120 -13.87 -6.83 -12.17
CA GLU A 120 -13.82 -7.55 -13.44
C GLU A 120 -12.74 -8.63 -13.50
N TYR A 121 -11.76 -8.61 -12.58
CA TYR A 121 -10.67 -9.58 -12.59
C TYR A 121 -11.14 -10.98 -12.23
N ARG A 122 -11.01 -11.90 -13.17
CA ARG A 122 -11.64 -13.22 -13.09
C ARG A 122 -11.04 -14.16 -12.03
N PHE A 123 -9.75 -14.02 -11.71
CA PHE A 123 -9.03 -14.89 -10.75
C PHE A 123 -8.92 -14.29 -9.34
N LYS A 124 -9.73 -13.29 -9.03
CA LYS A 124 -9.67 -12.56 -7.75
C LYS A 124 -9.83 -13.45 -6.50
N ARG A 125 -10.58 -14.56 -6.61
CA ARG A 125 -10.74 -15.49 -5.49
C ARG A 125 -9.51 -16.36 -5.27
N GLU A 126 -8.84 -16.76 -6.34
CA GLU A 126 -7.59 -17.49 -6.31
C GLU A 126 -6.46 -16.59 -5.76
N SER A 127 -6.35 -15.36 -6.26
CA SER A 127 -5.42 -14.34 -5.74
C SER A 127 -5.64 -14.10 -4.26
N GLN A 128 -6.90 -14.02 -3.80
CA GLN A 128 -7.25 -13.88 -2.38
C GLN A 128 -6.64 -15.00 -1.55
N GLN A 129 -6.75 -16.26 -1.97
CA GLN A 129 -6.18 -17.37 -1.21
C GLN A 129 -4.65 -17.32 -1.17
N ILE A 130 -4.02 -16.86 -2.26
CA ILE A 130 -2.56 -16.73 -2.33
C ILE A 130 -2.07 -15.64 -1.36
N LEU A 131 -2.68 -14.45 -1.38
CA LEU A 131 -2.35 -13.38 -0.41
C LEU A 131 -2.58 -13.85 1.04
N LEU A 132 -3.71 -14.50 1.33
CA LEU A 132 -4.00 -14.97 2.69
C LEU A 132 -3.01 -16.06 3.15
N ASN A 133 -2.43 -16.84 2.23
CA ASN A 133 -1.32 -17.76 2.53
C ASN A 133 -0.03 -17.01 2.85
N PHE A 134 0.29 -15.98 2.08
CA PHE A 134 1.44 -15.11 2.32
C PHE A 134 1.37 -14.45 3.69
N LEU A 135 0.22 -13.88 4.05
CA LEU A 135 -0.02 -13.23 5.34
C LEU A 135 -0.12 -14.22 6.52
N GLY A 136 -0.09 -15.52 6.28
CA GLY A 136 -0.20 -16.53 7.32
C GLY A 136 -1.60 -16.65 7.93
N THR A 137 -2.63 -16.24 7.21
CA THR A 137 -4.03 -16.34 7.67
C THR A 137 -4.42 -17.80 7.86
N PRO A 138 -4.98 -18.19 9.02
CA PRO A 138 -5.37 -19.59 9.30
C PRO A 138 -6.34 -20.16 8.26
N MET A 139 -6.23 -21.45 7.97
CA MET A 139 -7.08 -22.12 6.95
C MET A 139 -8.57 -22.10 7.28
N ASN A 140 -8.94 -22.01 8.56
CA ASN A 140 -10.33 -21.93 9.03
C ASN A 140 -10.84 -20.50 9.22
N ALA A 141 -10.04 -19.48 8.91
CA ALA A 141 -10.41 -18.08 9.07
C ALA A 141 -11.61 -17.69 8.18
N LYS A 142 -12.42 -16.77 8.68
CA LYS A 142 -13.62 -16.27 7.97
C LYS A 142 -13.26 -15.53 6.67
N GLU A 143 -12.11 -14.88 6.65
CA GLU A 143 -11.56 -14.16 5.51
C GLU A 143 -11.36 -15.05 4.27
N ARG A 144 -11.16 -16.37 4.48
CA ARG A 144 -11.02 -17.32 3.37
C ARG A 144 -12.35 -17.75 2.74
N LYS A 145 -13.47 -17.50 3.43
CA LYS A 145 -14.80 -17.97 3.04
C LYS A 145 -15.70 -16.88 2.48
N ARG A 146 -15.30 -15.63 2.62
CA ARG A 146 -16.03 -14.46 2.10
C ARG A 146 -15.28 -13.83 0.94
N ASP A 147 -15.93 -12.91 0.27
CA ASP A 147 -15.33 -12.09 -0.78
C ASP A 147 -14.46 -10.99 -0.17
N GLY A 148 -13.27 -10.80 -0.75
CA GLY A 148 -12.30 -9.78 -0.34
C GLY A 148 -11.44 -10.15 0.86
N VAL A 149 -10.33 -9.41 0.99
CA VAL A 149 -9.27 -9.64 1.99
C VAL A 149 -9.38 -8.72 3.21
N TYR A 150 -10.38 -7.82 3.25
CA TYR A 150 -10.54 -6.88 4.36
C TYR A 150 -10.61 -7.59 5.72
N THR A 151 -9.98 -7.00 6.72
CA THR A 151 -9.87 -7.62 8.06
C THR A 151 -9.68 -6.56 9.15
N THR A 152 -9.82 -6.98 10.40
CA THR A 152 -9.55 -6.13 11.56
C THR A 152 -8.76 -6.88 12.62
N LYS A 153 -7.91 -6.14 13.32
CA LYS A 153 -7.15 -6.63 14.47
C LYS A 153 -7.16 -5.59 15.59
N THR A 154 -7.63 -5.98 16.75
CA THR A 154 -7.50 -5.15 17.95
C THR A 154 -6.29 -5.62 18.76
N ILE A 155 -5.44 -4.68 19.16
CA ILE A 155 -4.24 -4.91 19.95
C ILE A 155 -4.37 -4.14 21.25
N VAL A 156 -4.07 -4.79 22.35
CA VAL A 156 -4.12 -4.17 23.68
C VAL A 156 -2.70 -3.83 24.11
N VAL A 157 -2.48 -2.55 24.39
CA VAL A 157 -1.20 -2.00 24.86
C VAL A 157 -1.44 -1.22 26.14
N ASN A 158 -0.95 -1.72 27.27
CA ASN A 158 -1.11 -1.03 28.58
C ASN A 158 -2.53 -0.56 28.88
N LYS A 159 -3.53 -1.41 28.69
CA LYS A 159 -4.97 -1.14 28.86
C LYS A 159 -5.61 -0.29 27.77
N ASN A 160 -4.85 0.29 26.84
CA ASN A 160 -5.38 0.96 25.66
C ASN A 160 -5.54 -0.03 24.53
N LYS A 161 -6.56 0.18 23.70
CA LYS A 161 -6.83 -0.62 22.50
C LYS A 161 -6.49 0.18 21.27
N VAL A 162 -5.77 -0.45 20.34
CA VAL A 162 -5.54 0.05 19.00
C VAL A 162 -6.23 -0.92 18.05
N LYS A 163 -7.21 -0.45 17.30
CA LYS A 163 -7.92 -1.24 16.30
C LYS A 163 -7.38 -0.89 14.93
N ILE A 164 -6.86 -1.89 14.24
CA ILE A 164 -6.37 -1.78 12.87
C ILE A 164 -7.44 -2.37 11.96
N ILE A 165 -7.94 -1.59 11.02
CA ILE A 165 -8.98 -1.93 10.06
C ILE A 165 -8.33 -1.88 8.67
N VAL A 166 -8.16 -3.03 8.05
CA VAL A 166 -7.51 -3.14 6.74
C VAL A 166 -8.60 -3.33 5.68
N LEU A 167 -8.66 -2.40 4.73
CA LEU A 167 -9.63 -2.41 3.65
C LEU A 167 -9.13 -3.21 2.45
N ASP A 168 -10.07 -3.74 1.69
CA ASP A 168 -9.85 -4.25 0.33
C ASP A 168 -10.42 -3.24 -0.67
N THR A 169 -9.58 -2.58 -1.42
CA THR A 169 -9.97 -1.56 -2.39
C THR A 169 -9.96 -2.08 -3.83
N ARG A 170 -9.90 -3.42 -4.03
CA ARG A 170 -9.84 -4.06 -5.35
C ARG A 170 -11.02 -4.98 -5.64
N PHE A 171 -11.33 -5.90 -4.73
CA PHE A 171 -12.25 -7.01 -5.01
C PHE A 171 -13.64 -6.56 -5.48
N PHE A 172 -14.14 -5.45 -4.96
CA PHE A 172 -15.47 -4.90 -5.24
C PHE A 172 -15.43 -3.64 -6.10
N ARG A 173 -14.24 -3.10 -6.36
CA ARG A 173 -14.10 -1.83 -7.05
C ARG A 173 -14.61 -1.94 -8.49
N THR A 174 -15.65 -1.16 -8.78
CA THR A 174 -16.23 -1.05 -10.11
C THR A 174 -15.34 -0.26 -11.05
N ALA A 175 -15.70 -0.25 -12.34
CA ALA A 175 -14.93 0.40 -13.39
C ALA A 175 -14.64 1.87 -13.09
N LEU A 176 -13.45 2.32 -13.47
CA LEU A 176 -13.00 3.71 -13.38
C LEU A 176 -13.36 4.48 -14.65
N THR A 177 -13.72 5.74 -14.50
CA THR A 177 -13.97 6.62 -15.63
C THR A 177 -12.65 7.14 -16.21
N LYS A 178 -12.44 6.91 -17.50
CA LYS A 178 -11.25 7.36 -18.22
C LYS A 178 -11.07 8.88 -18.12
N GLY A 179 -9.87 9.32 -17.80
CA GLY A 179 -9.50 10.72 -17.69
C GLY A 179 -9.33 11.40 -19.05
N ILE A 180 -8.96 12.69 -19.02
CA ILE A 180 -8.73 13.53 -20.19
C ILE A 180 -7.31 14.10 -20.13
N GLY A 181 -6.64 14.19 -21.27
CA GLY A 181 -5.27 14.67 -21.37
C GLY A 181 -4.28 13.72 -20.67
N ASN A 182 -3.49 14.25 -19.75
CA ASN A 182 -2.47 13.47 -19.01
C ASN A 182 -3.04 12.70 -17.81
N LYS A 183 -4.33 12.83 -17.52
CA LYS A 183 -4.97 12.09 -16.44
C LYS A 183 -5.45 10.74 -16.94
N ARG A 184 -5.03 9.66 -16.29
CA ARG A 184 -5.49 8.30 -16.60
C ARG A 184 -6.95 8.12 -16.23
N PHE A 185 -7.35 8.64 -15.07
CA PHE A 185 -8.72 8.58 -14.57
C PHE A 185 -9.25 9.95 -14.13
N LYS A 186 -10.56 10.06 -14.06
CA LYS A 186 -11.31 11.16 -13.50
C LYS A 186 -12.39 10.61 -12.56
N PRO A 187 -12.96 11.44 -11.66
CA PRO A 187 -14.09 11.02 -10.83
C PRO A 187 -15.24 10.46 -11.68
N ASN A 188 -15.86 9.39 -11.19
CA ASN A 188 -17.15 8.91 -11.65
C ASN A 188 -18.23 9.95 -11.35
N GLU A 189 -19.39 9.86 -12.00
CA GLU A 189 -20.54 10.67 -11.59
C GLU A 189 -20.91 10.36 -10.12
N TYR A 190 -21.37 11.37 -9.39
CA TYR A 190 -21.68 11.20 -7.98
C TYR A 190 -22.76 10.13 -7.76
N GLY A 191 -22.46 9.14 -6.94
CA GLY A 191 -23.35 8.01 -6.68
C GLY A 191 -23.15 6.81 -7.61
N GLU A 192 -22.28 6.90 -8.61
CA GLU A 192 -22.00 5.80 -9.53
C GLU A 192 -20.78 4.97 -9.10
N GLY A 193 -20.95 3.66 -9.23
CA GLY A 193 -19.93 2.68 -8.90
C GLY A 193 -19.72 2.50 -7.40
N THR A 194 -18.71 1.72 -7.04
CA THR A 194 -18.30 1.49 -5.66
C THR A 194 -16.83 1.13 -5.57
N LEU A 195 -16.19 1.51 -4.51
CA LEU A 195 -14.82 1.10 -4.18
C LEU A 195 -14.82 -0.12 -3.26
N LEU A 196 -15.67 -0.11 -2.22
CA LEU A 196 -15.67 -1.15 -1.19
C LEU A 196 -16.79 -2.18 -1.34
N GLY A 197 -17.82 -1.91 -2.14
CA GLY A 197 -19.01 -2.75 -2.21
C GLY A 197 -19.88 -2.71 -0.94
N ASN A 198 -21.11 -3.15 -1.04
CA ASN A 198 -22.07 -3.06 0.05
C ASN A 198 -21.68 -3.89 1.29
N GLU A 199 -21.16 -5.09 1.09
CA GLU A 199 -20.80 -6.00 2.20
C GLU A 199 -19.66 -5.43 3.03
N GLN A 200 -18.62 -4.95 2.38
CA GLN A 200 -17.48 -4.36 3.08
C GLN A 200 -17.87 -3.02 3.77
N TRP A 201 -18.73 -2.21 3.15
CA TRP A 201 -19.25 -1.00 3.78
C TRP A 201 -20.04 -1.30 5.05
N GLN A 202 -20.95 -2.28 5.04
CA GLN A 202 -21.70 -2.68 6.22
C GLN A 202 -20.77 -3.18 7.33
N TRP A 203 -19.77 -3.97 6.96
CA TRP A 203 -18.75 -4.44 7.89
C TRP A 203 -17.94 -3.28 8.48
N LEU A 204 -17.45 -2.34 7.65
CA LEU A 204 -16.66 -1.19 8.11
C LEU A 204 -17.45 -0.31 9.08
N GLU A 205 -18.70 0.00 8.75
CA GLU A 205 -19.58 0.75 9.63
C GLU A 205 -19.81 0.02 10.97
N SER A 206 -20.01 -1.27 10.94
CA SER A 206 -20.14 -2.08 12.16
C SER A 206 -18.88 -2.07 13.00
N GLU A 207 -17.71 -2.23 12.36
CA GLU A 207 -16.42 -2.24 13.05
C GLU A 207 -16.09 -0.90 13.70
N LEU A 208 -16.41 0.22 13.06
CA LEU A 208 -16.21 1.56 13.63
C LEU A 208 -17.22 1.90 14.70
N LYS A 209 -18.51 1.66 14.47
CA LYS A 209 -19.58 1.97 15.43
C LYS A 209 -19.50 1.13 16.73
N SER A 210 -19.02 -0.10 16.63
CA SER A 210 -18.84 -0.99 17.79
C SER A 210 -17.46 -0.86 18.47
N SER A 211 -16.58 -0.01 17.95
CA SER A 211 -15.22 0.11 18.47
C SER A 211 -15.21 0.79 19.83
N ASP A 212 -14.54 0.15 20.79
CA ASP A 212 -14.15 0.73 22.07
C ASP A 212 -12.65 1.04 22.16
N ALA A 213 -11.98 1.06 21.00
CA ALA A 213 -10.56 1.35 20.91
C ALA A 213 -10.29 2.88 21.00
N GLN A 214 -9.19 3.23 21.66
CA GLN A 214 -8.73 4.62 21.73
C GLN A 214 -8.21 5.14 20.40
N PHE A 215 -7.71 4.22 19.56
CA PHE A 215 -7.25 4.53 18.22
C PHE A 215 -7.82 3.53 17.22
N ASN A 216 -8.47 4.04 16.17
CA ASN A 216 -8.85 3.27 15.00
C ASN A 216 -7.95 3.68 13.84
N ILE A 217 -7.19 2.73 13.29
CA ILE A 217 -6.29 2.93 12.15
C ILE A 217 -6.92 2.26 10.95
N ILE A 218 -7.26 3.03 9.93
CA ILE A 218 -7.80 2.51 8.67
C ILE A 218 -6.66 2.44 7.66
N VAL A 219 -6.48 1.27 7.06
CA VAL A 219 -5.48 0.99 6.04
C VAL A 219 -6.18 0.82 4.70
N SER A 220 -5.72 1.54 3.69
CA SER A 220 -6.21 1.50 2.31
C SER A 220 -5.02 1.45 1.36
N SER A 221 -5.04 0.58 0.36
CA SER A 221 -3.99 0.57 -0.67
C SER A 221 -4.16 1.75 -1.64
N ILE A 222 -5.39 2.05 -2.03
CA ILE A 222 -5.68 3.21 -2.88
C ILE A 222 -5.68 4.50 -2.02
N GLN A 223 -5.07 5.55 -2.55
CA GLN A 223 -4.84 6.81 -1.86
C GLN A 223 -6.15 7.56 -1.54
N PHE A 224 -6.31 7.97 -0.28
CA PHE A 224 -7.50 8.67 0.18
C PHE A 224 -7.41 10.19 -0.05
N LEU A 225 -6.35 10.84 0.42
CA LEU A 225 -6.23 12.30 0.35
C LEU A 225 -5.65 12.81 -0.98
N SER A 226 -4.75 12.06 -1.59
CA SER A 226 -4.08 12.47 -2.83
C SER A 226 -5.02 12.25 -4.02
N ASN A 227 -5.41 13.33 -4.72
CA ASN A 227 -6.39 13.26 -5.80
C ASN A 227 -6.03 14.08 -7.06
N LYS A 228 -4.82 14.66 -7.10
CA LYS A 228 -4.39 15.54 -8.22
C LYS A 228 -3.50 14.85 -9.24
N HIS A 229 -2.98 13.66 -8.94
CA HIS A 229 -2.03 12.93 -9.79
C HIS A 229 -2.68 12.34 -11.06
N GLY A 230 -4.01 12.11 -11.07
CA GLY A 230 -4.73 11.59 -12.23
C GLY A 230 -4.68 10.07 -12.41
N PHE A 231 -4.15 9.33 -11.44
CA PHE A 231 -4.24 7.88 -11.31
C PHE A 231 -5.41 7.50 -10.40
N GLU A 232 -5.50 6.23 -9.97
CA GLU A 232 -6.51 5.80 -9.02
C GLU A 232 -6.42 6.55 -7.69
N ALA A 233 -7.58 6.88 -7.14
CA ALA A 233 -7.74 7.51 -5.83
C ALA A 233 -9.17 7.29 -5.32
N TRP A 234 -9.40 7.40 -4.03
CA TRP A 234 -10.76 7.44 -3.46
C TRP A 234 -11.65 8.50 -4.10
N ALA A 235 -11.05 9.61 -4.53
CA ALA A 235 -11.74 10.68 -5.25
C ALA A 235 -12.34 10.25 -6.61
N ASN A 236 -12.00 9.07 -7.12
CA ASN A 236 -12.70 8.49 -8.27
C ASN A 236 -14.13 8.05 -7.92
N PHE A 237 -14.42 7.82 -6.65
CA PHE A 237 -15.73 7.49 -6.10
C PHE A 237 -16.15 8.56 -5.05
N PRO A 238 -16.50 9.79 -5.49
CA PRO A 238 -16.63 10.95 -4.59
C PRO A 238 -17.67 10.74 -3.48
N HIS A 239 -18.77 10.04 -3.75
CA HIS A 239 -19.80 9.71 -2.76
C HIS A 239 -19.29 8.71 -1.69
N GLU A 240 -18.40 7.79 -2.04
CA GLU A 240 -17.82 6.87 -1.07
C GLU A 240 -16.70 7.53 -0.25
N MET A 241 -15.92 8.42 -0.85
CA MET A 241 -14.96 9.25 -0.13
C MET A 241 -15.68 10.11 0.93
N GLU A 242 -16.76 10.81 0.53
CA GLU A 242 -17.58 11.60 1.45
C GLU A 242 -18.26 10.73 2.53
N LYS A 243 -18.68 9.52 2.16
CA LYS A 243 -19.25 8.55 3.12
C LYS A 243 -18.24 8.15 4.19
N LEU A 244 -16.98 7.89 3.79
CA LEU A 244 -15.93 7.56 4.75
C LEU A 244 -15.60 8.75 5.65
N GLU A 245 -15.47 9.96 5.11
CA GLU A 245 -15.22 11.19 5.88
C GLU A 245 -16.30 11.46 6.95
N LYS A 246 -17.56 11.11 6.66
CA LYS A 246 -18.65 11.25 7.62
C LYS A 246 -18.70 10.14 8.67
N LEU A 247 -18.06 8.99 8.37
CA LEU A 247 -18.08 7.83 9.25
C LEU A 247 -16.99 7.91 10.33
N ILE A 248 -15.87 8.59 10.02
CA ILE A 248 -14.71 8.75 10.93
C ILE A 248 -14.75 10.10 11.64
#